data_295cc585cad1a3d27576fe9040a1aefd
#
_entry.id   295cc585cad1a3d27576fe9040a1aefd
#
_cell.length_a   1.000
_cell.length_b   1.000
_cell.length_c   1.000
_cell.angle_alpha   90.00
_cell.angle_beta   90.00
_cell.angle_gamma   90.00
#
_symmetry.space_group_name_H-M   'P 1'
#
loop_
_entity.id
_entity.type
_entity.pdbx_description
1 polymer ?
#
loop_
_entity_poly.entity_id
_entity_poly.type
_entity_poly.pdbx_seq_one_letter_code
_entity_poly.pdbx_strand_id
1 'polypeptide(L)'
;MKSYLQSKLLSWFPRLNSQVWILATGRFLSEVGTGFTLFYAPIFFAKGVGLSATEVGLGLGSASISGVLGRIIGGSFSDSQFWGRRRTLLLSAAISAIASFALAATNNFFTFVLANLLAGFGIGLYWPATEAAVADLTEGQVRQEAYAVVRLADNLGLGLGIILGGILISSTGNYRTLFIIDGISFIVFFGVVYLAIAETNKGNGETSSTTRKNRGFLPNSWQTALSDRLLLVFVVINIIFTTYISQLHSTLGLYFSSRFSSQIISILFSWHMVLAILTMIPVSRFFKRFNHPQALMISALLWGIGFSLIWFIGGVPNFQLIWAILGMGILAIATVSYTPSAAAFVADIAPVTLRGVYLSINSLCWAIGYAIGPPLGGWAMDQSPGLTNSFWLVLAFSVSGLIAILQYLNHIFRRYNQTQERR
;
A
#
# COMPACT_ATOMS: atom_id res chain seq x y z
N MET A 1 36.96 -11.41 -17.34
CA MET A 1 35.66 -10.80 -17.65
C MET A 1 34.54 -11.27 -16.71
N LYS A 2 34.36 -12.55 -16.39
CA LYS A 2 33.38 -13.06 -15.39
C LYS A 2 33.59 -12.52 -13.98
N SER A 3 34.83 -12.46 -13.47
CA SER A 3 35.13 -11.97 -12.11
C SER A 3 34.88 -10.45 -11.96
N TYR A 4 35.15 -9.66 -13.00
CA TYR A 4 34.90 -8.21 -13.02
C TYR A 4 33.40 -7.87 -13.08
N LEU A 5 32.62 -8.63 -13.83
CA LEU A 5 31.15 -8.49 -13.86
C LEU A 5 30.52 -8.93 -12.52
N GLN A 6 31.04 -9.99 -11.90
CA GLN A 6 30.58 -10.41 -10.55
C GLN A 6 30.91 -9.37 -9.47
N SER A 7 32.10 -8.78 -9.48
CA SER A 7 32.49 -7.75 -8.50
C SER A 7 31.66 -6.46 -8.70
N LYS A 8 31.34 -6.10 -9.96
CA LYS A 8 30.53 -4.94 -10.29
C LYS A 8 29.02 -5.14 -9.97
N LEU A 9 28.50 -6.36 -10.14
CA LEU A 9 27.15 -6.71 -9.68
C LEU A 9 27.04 -6.75 -8.16
N LEU A 10 28.04 -7.30 -7.47
CA LEU A 10 28.08 -7.33 -6.00
C LEU A 10 28.24 -5.94 -5.37
N SER A 11 28.87 -4.99 -6.06
CA SER A 11 28.98 -3.60 -5.58
C SER A 11 27.66 -2.82 -5.64
N TRP A 12 26.64 -3.32 -6.35
CA TRP A 12 25.30 -2.72 -6.39
C TRP A 12 24.41 -3.14 -5.21
N PHE A 13 24.78 -4.24 -4.53
CA PHE A 13 24.04 -4.67 -3.35
C PHE A 13 24.60 -3.99 -2.09
N PRO A 14 23.75 -3.33 -1.30
CA PRO A 14 24.19 -2.68 -0.07
C PRO A 14 24.72 -3.70 0.93
N ARG A 15 25.76 -3.32 1.66
CA ARG A 15 26.36 -4.15 2.72
C ARG A 15 25.51 -4.06 3.99
N LEU A 16 24.43 -4.84 4.03
CA LEU A 16 23.49 -4.88 5.14
C LEU A 16 23.79 -6.03 6.10
N ASN A 17 23.32 -5.88 7.35
CA ASN A 17 23.32 -6.96 8.32
C ASN A 17 22.53 -8.17 7.77
N SER A 18 23.01 -9.39 8.03
CA SER A 18 22.36 -10.63 7.59
C SER A 18 20.89 -10.73 8.04
N GLN A 19 20.55 -10.23 9.22
CA GLN A 19 19.16 -10.23 9.71
C GLN A 19 18.24 -9.34 8.87
N VAL A 20 18.73 -8.23 8.30
CA VAL A 20 17.96 -7.39 7.37
C VAL A 20 17.68 -8.16 6.08
N TRP A 21 18.65 -8.88 5.53
CA TRP A 21 18.45 -9.72 4.35
C TRP A 21 17.47 -10.86 4.58
N ILE A 22 17.56 -11.51 5.75
CA ILE A 22 16.64 -12.58 6.14
C ILE A 22 15.23 -12.04 6.28
N LEU A 23 15.05 -10.88 6.92
CA LEU A 23 13.76 -10.21 7.06
C LEU A 23 13.18 -9.84 5.69
N ALA A 24 13.99 -9.26 4.80
CA ALA A 24 13.58 -8.90 3.45
C ALA A 24 13.19 -10.14 2.62
N THR A 25 13.94 -11.25 2.72
CA THR A 25 13.62 -12.50 2.02
C THR A 25 12.34 -13.12 2.54
N GLY A 26 12.17 -13.20 3.86
CA GLY A 26 10.93 -13.68 4.47
C GLY A 26 9.73 -12.84 4.09
N ARG A 27 9.93 -11.52 4.03
CA ARG A 27 8.89 -10.60 3.60
C ARG A 27 8.55 -10.75 2.11
N PHE A 28 9.55 -10.90 1.25
CA PHE A 28 9.34 -11.20 -0.17
C PHE A 28 8.43 -12.43 -0.35
N LEU A 29 8.74 -13.52 0.35
CA LEU A 29 7.92 -14.74 0.27
C LEU A 29 6.49 -14.53 0.78
N SER A 30 6.32 -13.79 1.88
CA SER A 30 4.99 -13.43 2.41
C SER A 30 4.21 -12.55 1.43
N GLU A 31 4.86 -11.58 0.78
CA GLU A 31 4.20 -10.70 -0.19
C GLU A 31 3.83 -11.41 -1.51
N VAL A 32 4.54 -12.47 -1.89
CA VAL A 32 4.08 -13.36 -2.97
C VAL A 32 2.70 -13.93 -2.62
N GLY A 33 2.50 -14.39 -1.38
CA GLY A 33 1.19 -14.84 -0.90
C GLY A 33 0.13 -13.74 -0.95
N THR A 34 0.42 -12.57 -0.40
CA THR A 34 -0.48 -11.41 -0.45
C THR A 34 -0.84 -11.01 -1.88
N GLY A 35 0.11 -11.10 -2.82
CA GLY A 35 -0.13 -10.84 -4.24
C GLY A 35 -1.13 -11.80 -4.87
N PHE A 36 -1.20 -13.05 -4.41
CA PHE A 36 -2.22 -14.00 -4.85
C PHE A 36 -3.65 -13.53 -4.50
N THR A 37 -3.83 -12.82 -3.41
CA THR A 37 -5.16 -12.47 -2.90
C THR A 37 -5.60 -11.06 -3.28
N LEU A 38 -4.69 -10.09 -3.32
CA LEU A 38 -4.97 -8.65 -3.40
C LEU A 38 -5.97 -8.26 -4.50
N PHE A 39 -5.76 -8.72 -5.74
CA PHE A 39 -6.63 -8.36 -6.87
C PHE A 39 -7.73 -9.39 -7.15
N TYR A 40 -7.57 -10.61 -6.65
CA TYR A 40 -8.49 -11.69 -6.95
C TYR A 40 -9.55 -11.90 -5.86
N ALA A 41 -9.29 -11.42 -4.64
CA ALA A 41 -10.24 -11.50 -3.53
C ALA A 41 -11.61 -10.88 -3.87
N PRO A 42 -11.70 -9.65 -4.42
CA PRO A 42 -12.99 -9.06 -4.75
C PRO A 42 -13.79 -9.94 -5.73
N ILE A 43 -13.12 -10.52 -6.73
CA ILE A 43 -13.73 -11.37 -7.74
C ILE A 43 -14.25 -12.68 -7.12
N PHE A 44 -13.43 -13.30 -6.26
CA PHE A 44 -13.80 -14.56 -5.59
C PHE A 44 -15.01 -14.37 -4.67
N PHE A 45 -15.01 -13.34 -3.83
CA PHE A 45 -16.11 -13.13 -2.89
C PHE A 45 -17.41 -12.74 -3.57
N ALA A 46 -17.36 -11.99 -4.68
CA ALA A 46 -18.55 -11.68 -5.47
C ALA A 46 -19.06 -12.89 -6.27
N LYS A 47 -18.21 -13.57 -7.05
CA LYS A 47 -18.64 -14.64 -7.96
C LYS A 47 -18.61 -16.04 -7.35
N GLY A 48 -17.64 -16.30 -6.49
CA GLY A 48 -17.44 -17.63 -5.89
C GLY A 48 -18.26 -17.84 -4.62
N VAL A 49 -18.39 -16.82 -3.78
CA VAL A 49 -19.18 -16.86 -2.53
C VAL A 49 -20.58 -16.29 -2.73
N GLY A 50 -20.80 -15.43 -3.74
CA GLY A 50 -22.09 -14.85 -4.06
C GLY A 50 -22.47 -13.62 -3.23
N LEU A 51 -21.46 -12.92 -2.66
CA LEU A 51 -21.68 -11.67 -1.97
C LEU A 51 -21.97 -10.55 -2.99
N SER A 52 -22.81 -9.59 -2.63
CA SER A 52 -22.96 -8.37 -3.41
C SER A 52 -21.64 -7.59 -3.47
N ALA A 53 -21.46 -6.77 -4.50
CA ALA A 53 -20.23 -5.97 -4.61
C ALA A 53 -20.10 -4.98 -3.45
N THR A 54 -21.22 -4.47 -2.92
CA THR A 54 -21.27 -3.63 -1.71
C THR A 54 -20.75 -4.40 -0.49
N GLU A 55 -21.22 -5.64 -0.25
CA GLU A 55 -20.73 -6.48 0.85
C GLU A 55 -19.24 -6.76 0.72
N VAL A 56 -18.76 -7.06 -0.50
CA VAL A 56 -17.33 -7.22 -0.75
C VAL A 56 -16.56 -5.95 -0.41
N GLY A 57 -17.04 -4.79 -0.84
CA GLY A 57 -16.43 -3.51 -0.55
C GLY A 57 -16.38 -3.21 0.96
N LEU A 58 -17.47 -3.44 1.68
CA LEU A 58 -17.56 -3.26 3.15
C LEU A 58 -16.60 -4.19 3.89
N GLY A 59 -16.53 -5.45 3.49
CA GLY A 59 -15.60 -6.42 4.08
C GLY A 59 -14.14 -6.01 3.87
N LEU A 60 -13.75 -5.65 2.65
CA LEU A 60 -12.39 -5.19 2.37
C LEU A 60 -12.06 -3.87 3.11
N GLY A 61 -13.01 -2.94 3.16
CA GLY A 61 -12.84 -1.68 3.89
C GLY A 61 -12.66 -1.88 5.41
N SER A 62 -13.30 -2.91 5.99
CA SER A 62 -13.18 -3.23 7.42
C SER A 62 -11.75 -3.55 7.86
N ALA A 63 -10.95 -4.17 6.98
CA ALA A 63 -9.53 -4.45 7.23
C ALA A 63 -8.73 -3.18 7.53
N SER A 64 -9.07 -2.05 6.92
CA SER A 64 -8.37 -0.79 7.16
C SER A 64 -8.62 -0.26 8.56
N ILE A 65 -9.83 -0.45 9.11
CA ILE A 65 -10.20 -0.02 10.46
C ILE A 65 -9.39 -0.79 11.50
N SER A 66 -9.37 -2.13 11.39
CA SER A 66 -8.59 -2.98 12.29
C SER A 66 -7.08 -2.80 12.10
N GLY A 67 -6.64 -2.45 10.88
CA GLY A 67 -5.25 -2.14 10.57
C GLY A 67 -4.72 -0.92 11.34
N VAL A 68 -5.55 0.12 11.55
CA VAL A 68 -5.18 1.26 12.41
C VAL A 68 -4.97 0.81 13.86
N LEU A 69 -5.91 0.01 14.40
CA LEU A 69 -5.78 -0.54 15.76
C LEU A 69 -4.54 -1.43 15.88
N GLY A 70 -4.27 -2.27 14.87
CA GLY A 70 -3.08 -3.11 14.81
C GLY A 70 -1.79 -2.29 14.83
N ARG A 71 -1.72 -1.14 14.14
CA ARG A 71 -0.55 -0.25 14.14
C ARG A 71 -0.30 0.39 15.51
N ILE A 72 -1.35 0.83 16.18
CA ILE A 72 -1.25 1.44 17.53
C ILE A 72 -0.74 0.39 18.52
N ILE A 73 -1.35 -0.80 18.53
CA ILE A 73 -0.97 -1.90 19.42
C ILE A 73 0.41 -2.45 19.06
N GLY A 74 0.69 -2.63 17.77
CA GLY A 74 1.97 -3.11 17.25
C GLY A 74 3.13 -2.18 17.60
N GLY A 75 2.94 -0.87 17.56
CA GLY A 75 3.91 0.11 18.04
C GLY A 75 4.20 -0.06 19.53
N SER A 76 3.14 -0.13 20.35
CA SER A 76 3.27 -0.31 21.80
C SER A 76 3.95 -1.65 22.17
N PHE A 77 3.57 -2.74 21.51
CA PHE A 77 4.17 -4.06 21.73
C PHE A 77 5.63 -4.10 21.28
N SER A 78 5.91 -3.53 20.11
CA SER A 78 7.26 -3.46 19.57
C SER A 78 8.22 -2.70 20.49
N ASP A 79 7.75 -1.63 21.14
CA ASP A 79 8.56 -0.83 22.07
C ASP A 79 8.65 -1.41 23.49
N SER A 80 7.81 -2.39 23.82
CA SER A 80 7.81 -3.04 25.13
C SER A 80 9.10 -3.85 25.37
N GLN A 81 9.71 -3.68 26.53
CA GLN A 81 10.88 -4.49 26.91
C GLN A 81 10.52 -5.97 27.14
N PHE A 82 9.30 -6.26 27.57
CA PHE A 82 8.82 -7.63 27.81
C PHE A 82 8.46 -8.35 26.49
N TRP A 83 7.83 -7.61 25.52
CA TRP A 83 7.31 -8.21 24.29
C TRP A 83 8.30 -8.12 23.12
N GLY A 84 8.69 -6.93 22.72
CA GLY A 84 9.75 -6.65 21.73
C GLY A 84 9.31 -6.80 20.26
N ARG A 85 10.28 -6.54 19.36
CA ARG A 85 10.07 -6.52 17.90
C ARG A 85 9.76 -7.91 17.35
N ARG A 86 10.58 -8.88 17.73
CA ARG A 86 10.47 -10.26 17.24
C ARG A 86 9.12 -10.89 17.58
N ARG A 87 8.65 -10.77 18.83
CA ARG A 87 7.37 -11.34 19.23
C ARG A 87 6.21 -10.65 18.54
N THR A 88 6.29 -9.34 18.28
CA THR A 88 5.28 -8.60 17.53
C THR A 88 5.21 -9.07 16.07
N LEU A 89 6.35 -9.32 15.43
CA LEU A 89 6.41 -9.89 14.07
C LEU A 89 5.82 -11.31 14.02
N LEU A 90 6.12 -12.16 14.99
CA LEU A 90 5.57 -13.51 15.11
C LEU A 90 4.04 -13.47 15.28
N LEU A 91 3.54 -12.59 16.15
CA LEU A 91 2.11 -12.40 16.35
C LEU A 91 1.42 -11.91 15.06
N SER A 92 2.01 -10.95 14.39
CA SER A 92 1.53 -10.45 13.09
C SER A 92 1.42 -11.58 12.06
N ALA A 93 2.48 -12.36 11.88
CA ALA A 93 2.50 -13.47 10.93
C ALA A 93 1.48 -14.56 11.28
N ALA A 94 1.34 -14.92 12.58
CA ALA A 94 0.35 -15.89 13.03
C ALA A 94 -1.09 -15.43 12.77
N ILE A 95 -1.42 -14.17 13.11
CA ILE A 95 -2.75 -13.60 12.87
C ILE A 95 -3.03 -13.51 11.37
N SER A 96 -2.07 -13.10 10.55
CA SER A 96 -2.22 -13.03 9.09
C SER A 96 -2.43 -14.40 8.47
N ALA A 97 -1.72 -15.45 8.94
CA ALA A 97 -1.94 -16.82 8.51
C ALA A 97 -3.37 -17.31 8.84
N ILE A 98 -3.82 -17.08 10.09
CA ILE A 98 -5.19 -17.42 10.51
C ILE A 98 -6.21 -16.67 9.66
N ALA A 99 -6.00 -15.40 9.40
CA ALA A 99 -6.87 -14.58 8.57
C ALA A 99 -6.98 -15.12 7.14
N SER A 100 -5.87 -15.51 6.52
CA SER A 100 -5.85 -16.04 5.16
C SER A 100 -6.60 -17.40 5.09
N PHE A 101 -6.42 -18.29 6.07
CA PHE A 101 -7.21 -19.52 6.14
C PHE A 101 -8.69 -19.26 6.44
N ALA A 102 -9.01 -18.26 7.27
CA ALA A 102 -10.38 -17.86 7.52
C ALA A 102 -11.03 -17.32 6.23
N LEU A 103 -10.31 -16.50 5.42
CA LEU A 103 -10.76 -16.04 4.11
C LEU A 103 -11.00 -17.23 3.16
N ALA A 104 -10.11 -18.22 3.15
CA ALA A 104 -10.31 -19.45 2.36
C ALA A 104 -11.58 -20.22 2.77
N ALA A 105 -11.94 -20.23 4.05
CA ALA A 105 -13.11 -20.93 4.59
C ALA A 105 -14.41 -20.11 4.54
N THR A 106 -14.33 -18.83 4.15
CA THR A 106 -15.47 -17.90 4.13
C THR A 106 -16.55 -18.32 3.14
N ASN A 107 -17.82 -18.28 3.60
CA ASN A 107 -19.01 -18.61 2.80
C ASN A 107 -20.14 -17.59 2.95
N ASN A 108 -19.98 -16.55 3.76
CA ASN A 108 -21.00 -15.50 3.99
C ASN A 108 -20.35 -14.18 4.40
N PHE A 109 -21.14 -13.11 4.39
CA PHE A 109 -20.67 -11.75 4.70
C PHE A 109 -20.08 -11.62 6.10
N PHE A 110 -20.69 -12.22 7.11
CA PHE A 110 -20.21 -12.08 8.50
C PHE A 110 -18.81 -12.68 8.68
N THR A 111 -18.59 -13.92 8.19
CA THR A 111 -17.26 -14.57 8.25
C THR A 111 -16.24 -13.83 7.39
N PHE A 112 -16.67 -13.23 6.26
CA PHE A 112 -15.83 -12.41 5.41
C PHE A 112 -15.33 -11.14 6.15
N VAL A 113 -16.21 -10.42 6.83
CA VAL A 113 -15.84 -9.23 7.62
C VAL A 113 -14.89 -9.61 8.76
N LEU A 114 -15.19 -10.68 9.52
CA LEU A 114 -14.32 -11.13 10.60
C LEU A 114 -12.91 -11.49 10.11
N ALA A 115 -12.81 -12.22 9.00
CA ALA A 115 -11.53 -12.60 8.43
C ALA A 115 -10.75 -11.37 7.94
N ASN A 116 -11.42 -10.37 7.31
CA ASN A 116 -10.79 -9.11 6.92
C ASN A 116 -10.34 -8.27 8.12
N LEU A 117 -11.12 -8.22 9.21
CA LEU A 117 -10.70 -7.56 10.44
C LEU A 117 -9.43 -8.21 11.02
N LEU A 118 -9.33 -9.54 11.00
CA LEU A 118 -8.12 -10.26 11.41
C LEU A 118 -6.94 -9.93 10.49
N ALA A 119 -7.15 -9.95 9.16
CA ALA A 119 -6.12 -9.63 8.19
C ALA A 119 -5.58 -8.21 8.37
N GLY A 120 -6.47 -7.24 8.50
CA GLY A 120 -6.08 -5.84 8.74
C GLY A 120 -5.31 -5.67 10.04
N PHE A 121 -5.75 -6.32 11.12
CA PHE A 121 -5.05 -6.28 12.40
C PHE A 121 -3.65 -6.90 12.32
N GLY A 122 -3.50 -8.05 11.66
CA GLY A 122 -2.20 -8.71 11.44
C GLY A 122 -1.22 -7.81 10.68
N ILE A 123 -1.66 -7.22 9.55
CA ILE A 123 -0.85 -6.29 8.76
C ILE A 123 -0.53 -5.01 9.57
N GLY A 124 -1.48 -4.55 10.37
CA GLY A 124 -1.27 -3.40 11.25
C GLY A 124 -0.13 -3.60 12.25
N LEU A 125 -0.02 -4.78 12.87
CA LEU A 125 1.06 -5.14 13.77
C LEU A 125 2.44 -5.20 13.08
N TYR A 126 2.46 -5.59 11.80
CA TYR A 126 3.68 -5.81 11.03
C TYR A 126 4.52 -4.54 10.86
N TRP A 127 3.90 -3.45 10.41
CA TRP A 127 4.62 -2.26 9.97
C TRP A 127 5.51 -1.63 11.06
N PRO A 128 5.00 -1.29 12.26
CA PRO A 128 5.82 -0.68 13.29
C PRO A 128 6.92 -1.62 13.79
N ALA A 129 6.65 -2.93 13.85
CA ALA A 129 7.64 -3.91 14.31
C ALA A 129 8.80 -4.05 13.31
N THR A 130 8.50 -4.09 11.99
CA THR A 130 9.51 -4.16 10.93
C THR A 130 10.34 -2.89 10.86
N GLU A 131 9.70 -1.73 10.90
CA GLU A 131 10.40 -0.44 10.85
C GLU A 131 11.33 -0.28 12.05
N ALA A 132 10.88 -0.68 13.24
CA ALA A 132 11.71 -0.65 14.44
C ALA A 132 12.86 -1.67 14.37
N ALA A 133 12.62 -2.91 13.92
CA ALA A 133 13.67 -3.92 13.79
C ALA A 133 14.76 -3.47 12.80
N VAL A 134 14.40 -2.92 11.65
CA VAL A 134 15.35 -2.37 10.68
C VAL A 134 16.13 -1.19 11.28
N ALA A 135 15.47 -0.31 12.03
CA ALA A 135 16.11 0.82 12.69
C ALA A 135 17.12 0.39 13.75
N ASP A 136 16.82 -0.68 14.50
CA ASP A 136 17.72 -1.21 15.54
C ASP A 136 18.97 -1.91 14.95
N LEU A 137 18.84 -2.46 13.73
CA LEU A 137 19.90 -3.20 13.05
C LEU A 137 20.81 -2.33 12.17
N THR A 138 20.48 -1.05 11.99
CA THR A 138 21.13 -0.18 11.00
C THR A 138 21.26 1.26 11.49
N GLU A 139 22.29 1.97 11.00
CA GLU A 139 22.56 3.38 11.34
C GLU A 139 22.82 4.22 10.09
N GLY A 140 22.60 5.53 10.19
CA GLY A 140 22.94 6.52 9.16
C GLY A 140 22.39 6.21 7.77
N GLN A 141 23.23 6.25 6.74
CA GLN A 141 22.87 5.94 5.35
C GLN A 141 22.48 4.48 5.14
N VAL A 142 23.12 3.54 5.87
CA VAL A 142 22.83 2.11 5.79
C VAL A 142 21.37 1.81 6.16
N ARG A 143 20.77 2.59 7.06
CA ARG A 143 19.35 2.49 7.42
C ARG A 143 18.43 2.80 6.24
N GLN A 144 18.75 3.82 5.45
CA GLN A 144 17.95 4.17 4.25
C GLN A 144 18.02 3.05 3.20
N GLU A 145 19.20 2.48 3.00
CA GLU A 145 19.40 1.34 2.09
C GLU A 145 18.64 0.10 2.58
N ALA A 146 18.63 -0.18 3.87
CA ALA A 146 17.89 -1.29 4.47
C ALA A 146 16.37 -1.15 4.26
N TYR A 147 15.81 0.03 4.52
CA TYR A 147 14.39 0.29 4.22
C TYR A 147 14.09 0.15 2.73
N ALA A 148 14.98 0.62 1.85
CA ALA A 148 14.80 0.46 0.41
C ALA A 148 14.78 -1.01 -0.02
N VAL A 149 15.65 -1.86 0.55
CA VAL A 149 15.68 -3.29 0.28
C VAL A 149 14.41 -3.99 0.75
N VAL A 150 13.93 -3.69 1.95
CA VAL A 150 12.68 -4.26 2.47
C VAL A 150 11.50 -3.85 1.60
N ARG A 151 11.40 -2.57 1.21
CA ARG A 151 10.35 -2.08 0.31
C ARG A 151 10.43 -2.69 -1.09
N LEU A 152 11.64 -2.92 -1.60
CA LEU A 152 11.83 -3.61 -2.86
C LEU A 152 11.36 -5.05 -2.78
N ALA A 153 11.66 -5.75 -1.69
CA ALA A 153 11.18 -7.11 -1.43
C ALA A 153 9.65 -7.18 -1.39
N ASP A 154 8.99 -6.24 -0.69
CA ASP A 154 7.53 -6.12 -0.66
C ASP A 154 6.95 -5.98 -2.07
N ASN A 155 7.45 -5.02 -2.85
CA ASN A 155 6.89 -4.73 -4.19
C ASN A 155 7.15 -5.88 -5.19
N LEU A 156 8.35 -6.47 -5.17
CA LEU A 156 8.68 -7.59 -6.05
C LEU A 156 7.87 -8.83 -5.67
N GLY A 157 7.72 -9.13 -4.38
CA GLY A 157 6.91 -10.24 -3.90
C GLY A 157 5.46 -10.09 -4.31
N LEU A 158 4.87 -8.93 -4.05
CA LEU A 158 3.50 -8.61 -4.43
C LEU A 158 3.28 -8.76 -5.94
N GLY A 159 4.17 -8.17 -6.75
CA GLY A 159 4.09 -8.24 -8.22
C GLY A 159 4.18 -9.67 -8.73
N LEU A 160 5.13 -10.46 -8.23
CA LEU A 160 5.27 -11.86 -8.61
C LEU A 160 4.04 -12.68 -8.20
N GLY A 161 3.50 -12.44 -7.00
CA GLY A 161 2.29 -13.10 -6.51
C GLY A 161 1.08 -12.84 -7.40
N ILE A 162 0.88 -11.60 -7.86
CA ILE A 162 -0.21 -11.26 -8.77
C ILE A 162 -0.11 -12.04 -10.09
N ILE A 163 1.09 -12.12 -10.65
CA ILE A 163 1.34 -12.86 -11.90
C ILE A 163 1.09 -14.36 -11.70
N LEU A 164 1.69 -14.95 -10.67
CA LEU A 164 1.54 -16.37 -10.37
C LEU A 164 0.10 -16.72 -9.97
N GLY A 165 -0.58 -15.85 -9.22
CA GLY A 165 -2.00 -16.00 -8.88
C GLY A 165 -2.89 -16.03 -10.12
N GLY A 166 -2.62 -15.16 -11.09
CA GLY A 166 -3.30 -15.17 -12.37
C GLY A 166 -3.11 -16.46 -13.16
N ILE A 167 -1.89 -16.98 -13.21
CA ILE A 167 -1.58 -18.28 -13.84
C ILE A 167 -2.33 -19.40 -13.15
N LEU A 168 -2.31 -19.42 -11.81
CA LEU A 168 -2.98 -20.46 -11.03
C LEU A 168 -4.50 -20.44 -11.24
N ILE A 169 -5.13 -19.27 -11.24
CA ILE A 169 -6.57 -19.14 -11.50
C ILE A 169 -6.90 -19.60 -12.93
N SER A 170 -6.12 -19.16 -13.91
CA SER A 170 -6.38 -19.49 -15.31
C SER A 170 -6.26 -20.99 -15.60
N SER A 171 -5.42 -21.71 -14.84
CA SER A 171 -5.21 -23.15 -15.00
C SER A 171 -6.16 -24.01 -14.16
N THR A 172 -6.54 -23.56 -12.95
CA THR A 172 -7.31 -24.37 -12.01
C THR A 172 -8.74 -23.89 -11.78
N GLY A 173 -9.03 -22.61 -12.02
CA GLY A 173 -10.29 -21.98 -11.67
C GLY A 173 -10.55 -21.85 -10.16
N ASN A 174 -9.64 -22.34 -9.30
CA ASN A 174 -9.85 -22.43 -7.86
C ASN A 174 -9.25 -21.24 -7.11
N TYR A 175 -10.07 -20.24 -6.82
CA TYR A 175 -9.67 -19.06 -6.06
C TYR A 175 -9.34 -19.35 -4.60
N ARG A 176 -9.96 -20.35 -3.95
CA ARG A 176 -9.70 -20.67 -2.53
C ARG A 176 -8.26 -21.07 -2.29
N THR A 177 -7.64 -21.74 -3.27
CA THR A 177 -6.23 -22.12 -3.22
C THR A 177 -5.31 -20.91 -3.04
N LEU A 178 -5.67 -19.74 -3.58
CA LEU A 178 -4.87 -18.52 -3.40
C LEU A 178 -4.75 -18.11 -1.94
N PHE A 179 -5.86 -18.15 -1.20
CA PHE A 179 -5.87 -17.82 0.24
C PHE A 179 -5.14 -18.88 1.07
N ILE A 180 -5.20 -20.16 0.67
CA ILE A 180 -4.43 -21.23 1.34
C ILE A 180 -2.93 -20.99 1.14
N ILE A 181 -2.49 -20.69 -0.08
CA ILE A 181 -1.09 -20.39 -0.38
C ILE A 181 -0.62 -19.14 0.40
N ASP A 182 -1.46 -18.10 0.46
CA ASP A 182 -1.17 -16.90 1.25
C ASP A 182 -1.01 -17.23 2.75
N GLY A 183 -1.90 -18.04 3.32
CA GLY A 183 -1.79 -18.54 4.70
C GLY A 183 -0.49 -19.32 4.93
N ILE A 184 -0.11 -20.20 4.00
CA ILE A 184 1.16 -20.94 4.05
C ILE A 184 2.35 -20.00 3.98
N SER A 185 2.31 -18.95 3.13
CA SER A 185 3.39 -17.96 3.02
C SER A 185 3.63 -17.22 4.34
N PHE A 186 2.56 -16.90 5.08
CA PHE A 186 2.68 -16.32 6.41
C PHE A 186 3.22 -17.30 7.45
N ILE A 187 2.91 -18.60 7.34
CA ILE A 187 3.54 -19.63 8.18
C ILE A 187 5.06 -19.71 7.88
N VAL A 188 5.44 -19.67 6.61
CA VAL A 188 6.86 -19.64 6.23
C VAL A 188 7.53 -18.38 6.79
N PHE A 189 6.89 -17.22 6.68
CA PHE A 189 7.40 -15.97 7.25
C PHE A 189 7.53 -16.08 8.79
N PHE A 190 6.53 -16.65 9.47
CA PHE A 190 6.62 -16.94 10.91
C PHE A 190 7.83 -17.81 11.23
N GLY A 191 8.07 -18.88 10.47
CA GLY A 191 9.23 -19.76 10.64
C GLY A 191 10.55 -19.03 10.45
N VAL A 192 10.66 -18.19 9.42
CA VAL A 192 11.85 -17.36 9.16
C VAL A 192 12.13 -16.41 10.33
N VAL A 193 11.10 -15.70 10.82
CA VAL A 193 11.25 -14.80 11.97
C VAL A 193 11.62 -15.58 13.23
N TYR A 194 10.99 -16.75 13.46
CA TYR A 194 11.24 -17.57 14.63
C TYR A 194 12.67 -18.14 14.67
N LEU A 195 13.17 -18.62 13.55
CA LEU A 195 14.47 -19.31 13.49
C LEU A 195 15.64 -18.36 13.31
N ALA A 196 15.46 -17.25 12.58
CA ALA A 196 16.56 -16.47 12.06
C ALA A 196 16.61 -15.01 12.53
N ILE A 197 15.52 -14.46 13.09
CA ILE A 197 15.51 -13.09 13.60
C ILE A 197 15.71 -13.09 15.12
N ALA A 198 16.78 -12.46 15.60
CA ALA A 198 17.00 -12.25 17.01
C ALA A 198 16.12 -11.08 17.52
N GLU A 199 15.84 -11.05 18.84
CA GLU A 199 15.22 -9.89 19.46
C GLU A 199 16.17 -8.68 19.38
N THR A 200 15.73 -7.63 18.70
CA THR A 200 16.53 -6.42 18.49
C THR A 200 16.32 -5.37 19.58
N ASN A 201 15.22 -5.45 20.32
CA ASN A 201 14.97 -4.60 21.48
C ASN A 201 15.88 -5.02 22.65
N LYS A 202 17.19 -4.81 22.51
CA LYS A 202 18.09 -4.90 23.65
C LYS A 202 17.73 -3.73 24.55
N GLY A 203 17.06 -4.00 25.66
CA GLY A 203 16.81 -3.00 26.70
C GLY A 203 18.15 -2.36 27.10
N ASN A 204 18.60 -1.39 26.31
CA ASN A 204 19.80 -0.63 26.62
C ASN A 204 19.45 0.23 27.84
N GLY A 205 19.77 -0.34 28.99
CA GLY A 205 20.10 0.48 30.14
C GLY A 205 21.10 1.52 29.67
N GLU A 206 20.80 2.76 29.93
CA GLU A 206 21.69 3.90 30.18
C GLU A 206 22.13 4.83 29.05
N THR A 207 22.10 4.50 27.73
CA THR A 207 22.67 5.48 26.77
C THR A 207 21.66 6.16 25.83
N SER A 208 20.38 5.81 25.86
CA SER A 208 19.34 6.46 25.05
C SER A 208 18.27 7.20 25.89
N SER A 209 18.40 7.24 27.20
CA SER A 209 17.39 7.80 28.11
C SER A 209 17.30 9.33 28.06
N THR A 210 18.38 10.02 27.70
CA THR A 210 18.37 11.49 27.64
C THR A 210 17.70 12.05 26.40
N THR A 211 17.79 11.35 25.25
CA THR A 211 17.12 11.80 24.00
C THR A 211 15.69 11.27 23.89
N ARG A 212 15.36 10.14 24.54
CA ARG A 212 13.98 9.57 24.56
C ARG A 212 13.08 10.17 25.63
N LYS A 213 13.63 10.62 26.78
CA LYS A 213 12.85 11.28 27.84
C LYS A 213 12.22 12.60 27.39
N ASN A 214 12.78 13.27 26.38
CA ASN A 214 12.19 14.45 25.74
C ASN A 214 11.27 14.14 24.55
N ARG A 215 11.09 12.86 24.16
CA ARG A 215 10.06 12.40 23.21
C ARG A 215 8.80 11.91 23.93
N GLY A 216 8.57 12.33 25.16
CA GLY A 216 7.25 12.25 25.78
C GLY A 216 6.24 12.83 24.81
N PHE A 217 5.13 12.14 24.63
CA PHE A 217 3.93 12.64 23.97
C PHE A 217 3.72 14.07 24.48
N LEU A 218 4.21 15.06 23.71
CA LEU A 218 3.87 16.44 24.01
C LEU A 218 2.36 16.49 23.83
N PRO A 219 1.57 16.79 24.87
CA PRO A 219 0.10 16.71 24.78
C PRO A 219 -0.46 17.51 23.61
N ASN A 220 0.30 18.49 23.11
CA ASN A 220 -0.06 19.39 22.04
C ASN A 220 0.51 19.00 20.66
N SER A 221 1.28 17.88 20.50
CA SER A 221 1.93 17.54 19.22
C SER A 221 0.93 17.30 18.10
N TRP A 222 -0.14 16.56 18.40
CA TRP A 222 -1.23 16.32 17.46
C TRP A 222 -2.03 17.58 17.18
N GLN A 223 -2.31 18.37 18.21
CA GLN A 223 -3.01 19.63 18.05
C GLN A 223 -2.22 20.61 17.19
N THR A 224 -0.91 20.71 17.40
CA THR A 224 -0.01 21.53 16.60
C THR A 224 0.02 21.07 15.14
N ALA A 225 0.15 19.75 14.90
CA ALA A 225 0.14 19.19 13.54
C ALA A 225 -1.22 19.41 12.85
N LEU A 226 -2.32 19.19 13.54
CA LEU A 226 -3.68 19.41 13.04
C LEU A 226 -4.05 20.90 12.91
N SER A 227 -3.23 21.82 13.40
CA SER A 227 -3.37 23.25 13.15
C SER A 227 -2.55 23.73 11.94
N ASP A 228 -1.68 22.87 11.38
CA ASP A 228 -0.90 23.18 10.19
C ASP A 228 -1.78 23.13 8.93
N ARG A 229 -1.98 24.30 8.32
CA ARG A 229 -2.81 24.46 7.11
C ARG A 229 -2.28 23.65 5.92
N LEU A 230 -0.94 23.57 5.75
CA LEU A 230 -0.32 22.80 4.67
C LEU A 230 -0.63 21.31 4.84
N LEU A 231 -0.46 20.80 6.05
CA LEU A 231 -0.76 19.41 6.37
C LEU A 231 -2.24 19.09 6.18
N LEU A 232 -3.16 19.93 6.68
CA LEU A 232 -4.60 19.70 6.55
C LEU A 232 -5.07 19.64 5.10
N VAL A 233 -4.61 20.56 4.25
CA VAL A 233 -4.93 20.53 2.82
C VAL A 233 -4.36 19.28 2.17
N PHE A 234 -3.14 18.90 2.53
CA PHE A 234 -2.53 17.68 2.02
C PHE A 234 -3.26 16.41 2.48
N VAL A 235 -3.77 16.36 3.72
CA VAL A 235 -4.57 15.23 4.23
C VAL A 235 -5.78 14.97 3.33
N VAL A 236 -6.52 16.02 2.96
CA VAL A 236 -7.67 15.88 2.04
C VAL A 236 -7.23 15.33 0.69
N ILE A 237 -6.16 15.89 0.10
CA ILE A 237 -5.58 15.41 -1.16
C ILE A 237 -5.18 13.95 -1.06
N ASN A 238 -4.51 13.58 0.02
CA ASN A 238 -3.97 12.23 0.22
C ASN A 238 -5.08 11.19 0.41
N ILE A 239 -6.17 11.53 1.12
CA ILE A 239 -7.36 10.67 1.23
C ILE A 239 -7.98 10.43 -0.14
N ILE A 240 -8.10 11.45 -0.99
CA ILE A 240 -8.63 11.30 -2.35
C ILE A 240 -7.75 10.36 -3.18
N PHE A 241 -6.43 10.56 -3.20
CA PHE A 241 -5.51 9.68 -3.93
C PHE A 241 -5.55 8.23 -3.43
N THR A 242 -5.56 8.03 -2.12
CA THR A 242 -5.62 6.68 -1.54
C THR A 242 -6.97 6.01 -1.81
N THR A 243 -8.05 6.78 -1.90
CA THR A 243 -9.35 6.30 -2.39
C THR A 243 -9.29 5.89 -3.87
N TYR A 244 -8.60 6.63 -4.74
CA TYR A 244 -8.39 6.22 -6.14
C TYR A 244 -7.57 4.93 -6.24
N ILE A 245 -6.50 4.81 -5.47
CA ILE A 245 -5.67 3.59 -5.44
C ILE A 245 -6.48 2.39 -4.96
N SER A 246 -7.34 2.57 -3.97
CA SER A 246 -8.17 1.48 -3.47
C SER A 246 -9.19 0.97 -4.50
N GLN A 247 -9.65 1.82 -5.45
CA GLN A 247 -10.49 1.37 -6.57
C GLN A 247 -9.75 0.40 -7.49
N LEU A 248 -8.45 0.64 -7.70
CA LEU A 248 -7.61 -0.26 -8.49
C LEU A 248 -7.52 -1.66 -7.87
N HIS A 249 -7.41 -1.75 -6.54
CA HIS A 249 -7.24 -3.01 -5.83
C HIS A 249 -8.56 -3.74 -5.51
N SER A 250 -9.70 -3.07 -5.57
CA SER A 250 -11.01 -3.66 -5.23
C SER A 250 -12.01 -3.61 -6.37
N THR A 251 -12.45 -2.42 -6.74
CA THR A 251 -13.57 -2.19 -7.66
C THR A 251 -13.26 -2.58 -9.10
N LEU A 252 -12.02 -2.32 -9.54
CA LEU A 252 -11.62 -2.59 -10.92
C LEU A 252 -11.64 -4.09 -11.24
N GLY A 253 -11.27 -4.93 -10.27
CA GLY A 253 -11.40 -6.39 -10.40
C GLY A 253 -12.84 -6.83 -10.61
N LEU A 254 -13.78 -6.28 -9.84
CA LEU A 254 -15.21 -6.54 -10.00
C LEU A 254 -15.73 -6.06 -11.36
N TYR A 255 -15.36 -4.84 -11.76
CA TYR A 255 -15.74 -4.27 -13.05
C TYR A 255 -15.24 -5.10 -14.24
N PHE A 256 -13.99 -5.56 -14.21
CA PHE A 256 -13.44 -6.42 -15.25
C PHE A 256 -14.04 -7.82 -15.25
N SER A 257 -14.37 -8.36 -14.08
CA SER A 257 -14.90 -9.71 -13.97
C SER A 257 -16.27 -9.90 -14.64
N SER A 258 -17.02 -8.81 -14.90
CA SER A 258 -18.27 -8.85 -15.64
C SER A 258 -18.08 -8.74 -17.17
N ARG A 259 -16.85 -8.47 -17.66
CA ARG A 259 -16.56 -8.18 -19.07
C ARG A 259 -15.49 -9.05 -19.70
N PHE A 260 -14.55 -9.54 -18.88
CA PHE A 260 -13.38 -10.28 -19.35
C PHE A 260 -13.28 -11.64 -18.67
N SER A 261 -12.64 -12.59 -19.35
CA SER A 261 -12.26 -13.87 -18.74
C SER A 261 -11.19 -13.69 -17.67
N SER A 262 -11.09 -14.63 -16.74
CA SER A 262 -10.07 -14.62 -15.68
C SER A 262 -8.64 -14.53 -16.24
N GLN A 263 -8.38 -15.12 -17.41
CA GLN A 263 -7.08 -15.03 -18.09
C GLN A 263 -6.75 -13.60 -18.51
N ILE A 264 -7.69 -12.90 -19.15
CA ILE A 264 -7.51 -11.51 -19.57
C ILE A 264 -7.32 -10.61 -18.36
N ILE A 265 -8.09 -10.79 -17.28
CA ILE A 265 -7.96 -10.04 -16.04
C ILE A 265 -6.55 -10.22 -15.45
N SER A 266 -6.06 -11.45 -15.42
CA SER A 266 -4.71 -11.76 -14.92
C SER A 266 -3.62 -11.06 -15.75
N ILE A 267 -3.77 -11.06 -17.07
CA ILE A 267 -2.86 -10.35 -17.99
C ILE A 267 -2.90 -8.84 -17.73
N LEU A 268 -4.08 -8.25 -17.54
CA LEU A 268 -4.22 -6.82 -17.29
C LEU A 268 -3.59 -6.39 -15.96
N PHE A 269 -3.78 -7.15 -14.89
CA PHE A 269 -3.14 -6.86 -13.60
C PHE A 269 -1.62 -7.09 -13.65
N SER A 270 -1.17 -8.14 -14.33
CA SER A 270 0.26 -8.38 -14.57
C SER A 270 0.89 -7.24 -15.38
N TRP A 271 0.23 -6.80 -16.44
CA TRP A 271 0.63 -5.64 -17.25
C TRP A 271 0.79 -4.38 -16.41
N HIS A 272 -0.21 -4.06 -15.57
CA HIS A 272 -0.15 -2.93 -14.65
C HIS A 272 1.09 -3.00 -13.74
N MET A 273 1.35 -4.16 -13.10
CA MET A 273 2.48 -4.33 -12.18
C MET A 273 3.84 -4.26 -12.90
N VAL A 274 3.98 -4.93 -14.04
CA VAL A 274 5.21 -4.88 -14.83
C VAL A 274 5.50 -3.45 -15.26
N LEU A 275 4.50 -2.73 -15.75
CA LEU A 275 4.68 -1.36 -16.18
C LEU A 275 5.00 -0.42 -15.00
N ALA A 276 4.36 -0.61 -13.84
CA ALA A 276 4.68 0.14 -12.63
C ALA A 276 6.15 -0.05 -12.21
N ILE A 277 6.65 -1.30 -12.22
CA ILE A 277 8.04 -1.59 -11.90
C ILE A 277 9.01 -0.97 -12.92
N LEU A 278 8.76 -1.15 -14.21
CA LEU A 278 9.62 -0.62 -15.27
C LEU A 278 9.66 0.90 -15.31
N THR A 279 8.54 1.56 -15.01
CA THR A 279 8.44 3.02 -15.05
C THR A 279 8.86 3.70 -13.76
N MET A 280 9.04 2.98 -12.65
CA MET A 280 9.33 3.55 -11.33
C MET A 280 10.57 4.46 -11.34
N ILE A 281 11.69 4.02 -11.92
CA ILE A 281 12.92 4.81 -11.97
C ILE A 281 12.83 5.97 -12.96
N PRO A 282 12.40 5.77 -14.24
CA PRO A 282 12.24 6.88 -15.18
C PRO A 282 11.29 7.97 -14.70
N VAL A 283 10.14 7.57 -14.18
CA VAL A 283 9.12 8.49 -13.65
C VAL A 283 9.66 9.26 -12.46
N SER A 284 10.26 8.60 -11.48
CA SER A 284 10.89 9.28 -10.34
C SER A 284 11.94 10.31 -10.76
N ARG A 285 12.78 10.00 -11.78
CA ARG A 285 13.77 10.94 -12.31
C ARG A 285 13.13 12.13 -13.00
N PHE A 286 12.06 11.89 -13.78
CA PHE A 286 11.31 12.94 -14.46
C PHE A 286 10.69 13.93 -13.45
N PHE A 287 10.10 13.41 -12.37
CA PHE A 287 9.40 14.21 -11.36
C PHE A 287 10.33 15.05 -10.48
N LYS A 288 11.63 14.75 -10.41
CA LYS A 288 12.62 15.62 -9.73
C LYS A 288 12.70 17.05 -10.29
N ARG A 289 12.16 17.30 -11.50
CA ARG A 289 12.14 18.63 -12.15
C ARG A 289 11.00 19.53 -11.64
N PHE A 290 10.05 18.98 -10.91
CA PHE A 290 8.84 19.65 -10.43
C PHE A 290 8.86 19.76 -8.91
N ASN A 291 8.21 20.78 -8.38
CA ASN A 291 7.91 20.79 -6.95
C ASN A 291 6.83 19.74 -6.62
N HIS A 292 6.75 19.32 -5.35
CA HIS A 292 5.86 18.22 -4.94
C HIS A 292 4.38 18.45 -5.30
N PRO A 293 3.77 19.64 -5.08
CA PRO A 293 2.39 19.88 -5.52
C PRO A 293 2.20 19.80 -7.04
N GLN A 294 3.17 20.24 -7.84
CA GLN A 294 3.11 20.10 -9.31
C GLN A 294 3.20 18.64 -9.75
N ALA A 295 4.09 17.88 -9.13
CA ALA A 295 4.18 16.43 -9.38
C ALA A 295 2.86 15.71 -9.07
N LEU A 296 2.21 16.06 -7.95
CA LEU A 296 0.89 15.54 -7.60
C LEU A 296 -0.20 15.97 -8.58
N MET A 297 -0.16 17.19 -9.14
CA MET A 297 -1.10 17.61 -10.19
C MET A 297 -0.96 16.77 -11.46
N ILE A 298 0.28 16.49 -11.89
CA ILE A 298 0.51 15.62 -13.05
C ILE A 298 -0.01 14.20 -12.77
N SER A 299 0.25 13.67 -11.57
CA SER A 299 -0.30 12.38 -11.16
C SER A 299 -1.84 12.38 -11.18
N ALA A 300 -2.48 13.44 -10.67
CA ALA A 300 -3.93 13.58 -10.68
C ALA A 300 -4.49 13.56 -12.12
N LEU A 301 -3.86 14.27 -13.06
CA LEU A 301 -4.24 14.24 -14.48
C LEU A 301 -4.15 12.83 -15.06
N LEU A 302 -3.08 12.09 -14.74
CA LEU A 302 -2.93 10.70 -15.17
C LEU A 302 -4.04 9.80 -14.60
N TRP A 303 -4.45 9.99 -13.33
CA TRP A 303 -5.60 9.30 -12.75
C TRP A 303 -6.89 9.61 -13.50
N GLY A 304 -7.15 10.88 -13.83
CA GLY A 304 -8.31 11.30 -14.62
C GLY A 304 -8.35 10.66 -16.01
N ILE A 305 -7.22 10.67 -16.72
CA ILE A 305 -7.09 10.00 -18.01
C ILE A 305 -7.31 8.49 -17.86
N GLY A 306 -6.70 7.85 -16.87
CA GLY A 306 -6.87 6.43 -16.59
C GLY A 306 -8.35 6.06 -16.35
N PHE A 307 -9.06 6.78 -15.49
CA PHE A 307 -10.48 6.54 -15.24
C PHE A 307 -11.35 6.80 -16.48
N SER A 308 -11.03 7.81 -17.29
CA SER A 308 -11.72 8.05 -18.57
C SER A 308 -11.55 6.87 -19.54
N LEU A 309 -10.34 6.30 -19.62
CA LEU A 309 -10.09 5.12 -20.46
C LEU A 309 -10.84 3.89 -19.95
N ILE A 310 -10.96 3.70 -18.63
CA ILE A 310 -11.78 2.63 -18.05
C ILE A 310 -13.28 2.85 -18.36
N TRP A 311 -13.76 4.09 -18.34
CA TRP A 311 -15.13 4.41 -18.73
C TRP A 311 -15.43 4.02 -20.19
N PHE A 312 -14.48 4.23 -21.13
CA PHE A 312 -14.64 3.85 -22.53
C PHE A 312 -14.86 2.34 -22.75
N ILE A 313 -14.44 1.48 -21.81
CA ILE A 313 -14.68 0.03 -21.88
C ILE A 313 -16.19 -0.27 -21.95
N GLY A 314 -17.03 0.46 -21.21
CA GLY A 314 -18.48 0.28 -21.25
C GLY A 314 -19.17 1.01 -22.41
N GLY A 315 -18.54 2.06 -22.96
CA GLY A 315 -19.11 2.90 -24.02
C GLY A 315 -18.80 2.43 -25.45
N VAL A 316 -17.72 1.65 -25.66
CA VAL A 316 -17.26 1.26 -27.03
C VAL A 316 -16.98 -0.24 -27.07
N PRO A 317 -18.00 -1.08 -27.35
CA PRO A 317 -17.90 -2.54 -27.23
C PRO A 317 -16.77 -3.20 -28.06
N ASN A 318 -16.46 -2.68 -29.23
CA ASN A 318 -15.52 -3.31 -30.15
C ASN A 318 -14.02 -3.17 -29.74
N PHE A 319 -13.68 -2.30 -28.78
CA PHE A 319 -12.31 -1.99 -28.38
C PHE A 319 -12.07 -2.10 -26.88
N GLN A 320 -12.90 -2.84 -26.15
CA GLN A 320 -12.85 -2.94 -24.68
C GLN A 320 -11.47 -3.32 -24.15
N LEU A 321 -10.81 -4.32 -24.77
CA LEU A 321 -9.50 -4.77 -24.35
C LEU A 321 -8.42 -3.71 -24.56
N ILE A 322 -8.47 -2.97 -25.65
CA ILE A 322 -7.51 -1.88 -25.92
C ILE A 322 -7.65 -0.78 -24.85
N TRP A 323 -8.89 -0.36 -24.56
CA TRP A 323 -9.15 0.62 -23.50
C TRP A 323 -8.69 0.13 -22.13
N ALA A 324 -8.88 -1.16 -21.83
CA ALA A 324 -8.42 -1.76 -20.58
C ALA A 324 -6.89 -1.75 -20.49
N ILE A 325 -6.16 -2.14 -21.55
CA ILE A 325 -4.69 -2.14 -21.59
C ILE A 325 -4.15 -0.70 -21.40
N LEU A 326 -4.69 0.26 -22.14
CA LEU A 326 -4.27 1.66 -22.05
C LEU A 326 -4.61 2.25 -20.67
N GLY A 327 -5.83 2.00 -20.16
CA GLY A 327 -6.27 2.47 -18.85
C GLY A 327 -5.38 1.93 -17.73
N MET A 328 -5.12 0.61 -17.71
CA MET A 328 -4.24 -0.03 -16.73
C MET A 328 -2.80 0.49 -16.81
N GLY A 329 -2.31 0.75 -18.03
CA GLY A 329 -0.99 1.34 -18.25
C GLY A 329 -0.87 2.75 -17.68
N ILE A 330 -1.84 3.62 -17.95
CA ILE A 330 -1.86 4.99 -17.42
C ILE A 330 -2.02 4.98 -15.90
N LEU A 331 -2.90 4.13 -15.34
CA LEU A 331 -3.07 4.00 -13.89
C LEU A 331 -1.79 3.50 -13.19
N ALA A 332 -0.99 2.65 -13.84
CA ALA A 332 0.31 2.24 -13.32
C ALA A 332 1.26 3.44 -13.19
N ILE A 333 1.38 4.26 -14.23
CA ILE A 333 2.22 5.46 -14.23
C ILE A 333 1.69 6.49 -13.21
N ALA A 334 0.37 6.64 -13.10
CA ALA A 334 -0.27 7.52 -12.13
C ALA A 334 0.08 7.14 -10.69
N THR A 335 0.01 5.85 -10.36
CA THR A 335 0.34 5.32 -9.02
C THR A 335 1.82 5.55 -8.68
N VAL A 336 2.72 5.24 -9.63
CA VAL A 336 4.17 5.43 -9.46
C VAL A 336 4.54 6.92 -9.32
N SER A 337 3.80 7.81 -9.96
CA SER A 337 4.00 9.26 -9.87
C SER A 337 3.59 9.83 -8.52
N TYR A 338 2.50 9.31 -7.93
CA TYR A 338 1.94 9.79 -6.68
C TYR A 338 2.80 9.41 -5.47
N THR A 339 3.14 8.11 -5.31
CA THR A 339 3.67 7.56 -4.06
C THR A 339 4.93 8.27 -3.55
N PRO A 340 6.00 8.46 -4.35
CA PRO A 340 7.19 9.15 -3.89
C PRO A 340 6.98 10.65 -3.66
N SER A 341 6.12 11.29 -4.49
CA SER A 341 5.85 12.72 -4.38
C SER A 341 5.07 13.07 -3.10
N ALA A 342 4.11 12.23 -2.72
CA ALA A 342 3.34 12.38 -1.49
C ALA A 342 4.21 12.19 -0.23
N ALA A 343 5.04 11.13 -0.21
CA ALA A 343 5.95 10.86 0.90
C ALA A 343 6.99 11.97 1.09
N ALA A 344 7.58 12.46 -0.02
CA ALA A 344 8.55 13.54 0.02
C ALA A 344 7.92 14.85 0.52
N PHE A 345 6.72 15.19 0.04
CA PHE A 345 6.03 16.39 0.50
C PHE A 345 5.82 16.41 2.03
N VAL A 346 5.34 15.30 2.61
CA VAL A 346 5.16 15.21 4.07
C VAL A 346 6.47 15.33 4.81
N ALA A 347 7.54 14.72 4.30
CA ALA A 347 8.87 14.80 4.90
C ALA A 347 9.43 16.24 4.90
N ASP A 348 9.14 17.01 3.84
CA ASP A 348 9.64 18.38 3.69
C ASP A 348 8.90 19.40 4.56
N ILE A 349 7.57 19.26 4.71
CA ILE A 349 6.79 20.19 5.55
C ILE A 349 6.87 19.84 7.05
N ALA A 350 7.28 18.62 7.42
CA ALA A 350 7.28 18.16 8.79
C ALA A 350 8.43 18.77 9.60
N PRO A 351 8.15 19.55 10.68
CA PRO A 351 9.18 19.96 11.63
C PRO A 351 9.92 18.72 12.18
N VAL A 352 11.24 18.83 12.36
CA VAL A 352 12.09 17.72 12.83
C VAL A 352 11.54 17.06 14.11
N THR A 353 11.02 17.88 15.03
CA THR A 353 10.43 17.45 16.32
C THR A 353 9.08 16.76 16.20
N LEU A 354 8.30 17.03 15.12
CA LEU A 354 6.95 16.52 14.88
C LEU A 354 6.87 15.53 13.70
N ARG A 355 7.99 15.19 13.07
CA ARG A 355 8.03 14.34 11.87
C ARG A 355 7.29 13.03 12.05
N GLY A 356 7.38 12.40 13.22
CA GLY A 356 6.64 11.18 13.53
C GLY A 356 5.13 11.36 13.50
N VAL A 357 4.61 12.47 14.02
CA VAL A 357 3.16 12.77 14.00
C VAL A 357 2.68 13.01 12.57
N TYR A 358 3.44 13.78 11.76
CA TYR A 358 3.10 14.03 10.35
C TYR A 358 3.06 12.74 9.52
N LEU A 359 4.03 11.85 9.70
CA LEU A 359 4.05 10.55 9.03
C LEU A 359 2.91 9.62 9.52
N SER A 360 2.55 9.70 10.80
CA SER A 360 1.39 8.97 11.33
C SER A 360 0.09 9.44 10.71
N ILE A 361 -0.11 10.77 10.57
CA ILE A 361 -1.28 11.34 9.90
C ILE A 361 -1.31 10.90 8.43
N ASN A 362 -0.17 10.93 7.73
CA ASN A 362 -0.07 10.41 6.36
C ASN A 362 -0.48 8.93 6.27
N SER A 363 -0.07 8.10 7.23
CA SER A 363 -0.46 6.70 7.30
C SER A 363 -1.97 6.51 7.55
N LEU A 364 -2.60 7.38 8.36
CA LEU A 364 -4.04 7.37 8.57
C LEU A 364 -4.82 7.71 7.31
N CYS A 365 -4.31 8.58 6.43
CA CYS A 365 -4.95 8.86 5.14
C CYS A 365 -5.09 7.60 4.28
N TRP A 366 -4.10 6.71 4.29
CA TRP A 366 -4.19 5.43 3.61
C TRP A 366 -5.32 4.55 4.19
N ALA A 367 -5.39 4.45 5.52
CA ALA A 367 -6.46 3.70 6.17
C ALA A 367 -7.85 4.26 5.83
N ILE A 368 -8.00 5.59 5.85
CA ILE A 368 -9.27 6.25 5.51
C ILE A 368 -9.64 5.99 4.04
N GLY A 369 -8.70 6.16 3.10
CA GLY A 369 -8.95 5.93 1.69
C GLY A 369 -9.36 4.49 1.37
N TYR A 370 -8.70 3.51 2.03
CA TYR A 370 -9.06 2.10 1.89
C TYR A 370 -10.31 1.70 2.69
N ALA A 371 -10.71 2.48 3.70
CA ALA A 371 -12.00 2.27 4.37
C ALA A 371 -13.18 2.80 3.54
N ILE A 372 -12.98 3.88 2.78
CA ILE A 372 -14.03 4.54 1.96
C ILE A 372 -14.11 3.92 0.56
N GLY A 373 -12.98 3.69 -0.08
CA GLY A 373 -12.93 3.35 -1.51
C GLY A 373 -13.63 2.05 -1.88
N PRO A 374 -13.29 0.89 -1.26
CA PRO A 374 -13.93 -0.37 -1.59
C PRO A 374 -15.45 -0.38 -1.37
N PRO A 375 -16.02 0.17 -0.26
CA PRO A 375 -17.47 0.28 -0.11
C PRO A 375 -18.13 1.16 -1.17
N LEU A 376 -17.51 2.31 -1.50
CA LEU A 376 -18.01 3.22 -2.54
C LEU A 376 -18.03 2.54 -3.91
N GLY A 377 -16.93 1.87 -4.26
CA GLY A 377 -16.83 1.15 -5.52
C GLY A 377 -17.75 -0.06 -5.58
N GLY A 378 -17.87 -0.82 -4.49
CA GLY A 378 -18.78 -1.96 -4.38
C GLY A 378 -20.24 -1.53 -4.60
N TRP A 379 -20.65 -0.46 -3.91
CA TRP A 379 -21.99 0.14 -4.13
C TRP A 379 -22.23 0.50 -5.61
N ALA A 380 -21.26 1.12 -6.27
CA ALA A 380 -21.36 1.49 -7.67
C ALA A 380 -21.46 0.27 -8.61
N MET A 381 -20.83 -0.84 -8.25
CA MET A 381 -20.88 -2.09 -9.04
C MET A 381 -22.22 -2.83 -8.93
N ASP A 382 -22.98 -2.61 -7.85
CA ASP A 382 -24.32 -3.18 -7.67
C ASP A 382 -25.43 -2.37 -8.39
N GLN A 383 -25.09 -1.24 -9.00
CA GLN A 383 -26.04 -0.41 -9.74
C GLN A 383 -26.31 -0.95 -11.16
N SER A 384 -27.25 -0.32 -11.86
CA SER A 384 -27.49 -0.62 -13.27
C SER A 384 -26.23 -0.44 -14.12
N PRO A 385 -26.08 -1.18 -15.25
CA PRO A 385 -24.86 -1.13 -16.07
C PRO A 385 -24.44 0.27 -16.52
N GLY A 386 -25.42 1.18 -16.75
CA GLY A 386 -25.15 2.57 -17.09
C GLY A 386 -24.54 3.35 -15.93
N LEU A 387 -25.05 3.19 -14.72
CA LEU A 387 -24.52 3.85 -13.52
C LEU A 387 -23.16 3.27 -13.13
N THR A 388 -23.00 1.94 -13.19
CA THR A 388 -21.70 1.26 -12.99
C THR A 388 -20.62 1.82 -13.92
N ASN A 389 -20.95 2.05 -15.18
CA ASN A 389 -20.00 2.64 -16.11
C ASN A 389 -19.74 4.13 -15.80
N SER A 390 -20.80 4.89 -15.51
CA SER A 390 -20.71 6.32 -15.17
C SER A 390 -19.90 6.58 -13.91
N PHE A 391 -19.77 5.63 -13.00
CA PHE A 391 -18.90 5.74 -11.82
C PHE A 391 -17.46 6.11 -12.18
N TRP A 392 -16.90 5.51 -13.22
CA TRP A 392 -15.54 5.82 -13.68
C TRP A 392 -15.43 7.23 -14.24
N LEU A 393 -16.49 7.71 -14.90
CA LEU A 393 -16.55 9.09 -15.38
C LEU A 393 -16.66 10.09 -14.22
N VAL A 394 -17.44 9.77 -13.17
CA VAL A 394 -17.51 10.59 -11.95
C VAL A 394 -16.13 10.66 -11.27
N LEU A 395 -15.40 9.56 -11.18
CA LEU A 395 -14.03 9.57 -10.67
C LEU A 395 -13.11 10.43 -11.55
N ALA A 396 -13.22 10.34 -12.87
CA ALA A 396 -12.45 11.18 -13.79
C ALA A 396 -12.74 12.68 -13.59
N PHE A 397 -14.01 13.07 -13.46
CA PHE A 397 -14.40 14.46 -13.18
C PHE A 397 -13.99 14.94 -11.78
N SER A 398 -13.98 14.06 -10.77
CA SER A 398 -13.56 14.42 -9.42
C SER A 398 -12.10 14.88 -9.37
N VAL A 399 -11.29 14.48 -10.37
CA VAL A 399 -9.91 14.96 -10.53
C VAL A 399 -9.84 16.47 -10.74
N SER A 400 -10.84 17.10 -11.36
CA SER A 400 -10.87 18.56 -11.53
C SER A 400 -10.93 19.28 -10.17
N GLY A 401 -11.73 18.77 -9.25
CA GLY A 401 -11.77 19.26 -7.87
C GLY A 401 -10.44 19.02 -7.12
N LEU A 402 -9.85 17.83 -7.30
CA LEU A 402 -8.52 17.53 -6.74
C LEU A 402 -7.45 18.47 -7.28
N ILE A 403 -7.46 18.80 -8.58
CA ILE A 403 -6.52 19.76 -9.18
C ILE A 403 -6.71 21.16 -8.59
N ALA A 404 -7.94 21.60 -8.37
CA ALA A 404 -8.20 22.90 -7.74
C ALA A 404 -7.62 22.95 -6.31
N ILE A 405 -7.78 21.88 -5.51
CA ILE A 405 -7.19 21.79 -4.18
C ILE A 405 -5.65 21.75 -4.25
N LEU A 406 -5.08 21.04 -5.23
CA LEU A 406 -3.63 21.00 -5.46
C LEU A 406 -3.05 22.34 -5.91
N GLN A 407 -3.77 23.12 -6.72
CA GLN A 407 -3.38 24.48 -7.08
C GLN A 407 -3.35 25.38 -5.84
N TYR A 408 -4.35 25.27 -4.99
CA TYR A 408 -4.38 25.97 -3.70
C TYR A 408 -3.21 25.52 -2.80
N LEU A 409 -2.92 24.23 -2.69
CA LEU A 409 -1.76 23.72 -1.97
C LEU A 409 -0.45 24.30 -2.53
N ASN A 410 -0.29 24.34 -3.85
CA ASN A 410 0.90 24.88 -4.49
C ASN A 410 1.07 26.38 -4.19
N HIS A 411 -0.03 27.15 -4.14
CA HIS A 411 0.01 28.55 -3.79
C HIS A 411 0.49 28.80 -2.35
N ILE A 412 -0.08 28.07 -1.37
CA ILE A 412 0.33 28.23 0.03
C ILE A 412 1.73 27.67 0.29
N PHE A 413 2.15 26.60 -0.41
CA PHE A 413 3.49 26.03 -0.30
C PHE A 413 4.57 26.97 -0.85
N ARG A 414 4.32 27.66 -1.96
CA ARG A 414 5.24 28.69 -2.48
C ARG A 414 5.42 29.84 -1.51
N ARG A 415 4.35 30.32 -0.87
CA ARG A 415 4.43 31.37 0.17
C ARG A 415 5.23 30.88 1.39
N TYR A 416 5.03 29.65 1.80
CA TYR A 416 5.77 29.05 2.90
C TYR A 416 7.28 29.04 2.62
N ASN A 417 7.71 28.57 1.46
CA ASN A 417 9.13 28.53 1.07
C ASN A 417 9.75 29.93 1.02
N GLN A 418 9.07 30.91 0.43
CA GLN A 418 9.54 32.33 0.40
C GLN A 418 9.73 32.92 1.80
N THR A 419 8.92 32.48 2.76
CA THR A 419 9.05 32.94 4.16
C THR A 419 10.24 32.28 4.86
N GLN A 420 10.56 31.04 4.51
CA GLN A 420 11.74 30.32 5.05
C GLN A 420 13.05 30.86 4.47
N GLU A 421 13.09 31.22 3.19
CA GLU A 421 14.27 31.80 2.55
C GLU A 421 14.62 33.22 3.07
N ARG A 422 13.64 33.94 3.64
CA ARG A 422 13.82 35.25 4.24
C ARG A 422 14.25 35.23 5.71
N ARG A 423 14.23 34.07 6.35
CA ARG A 423 14.69 33.84 7.75
C ARG A 423 16.08 33.25 7.77
#